data_a4336574737fe8225f00cb899100528f
#
_entry.id   a4336574737fe8225f00cb899100528f
#
_cell.length_a   1.000
_cell.length_b   1.000
_cell.length_c   1.000
_cell.angle_alpha   90.00
_cell.angle_beta   90.00
_cell.angle_gamma   90.00
#
_symmetry.space_group_name_H-M   'P 1'
#
loop_
_entity.id
_entity.type
_entity.pdbx_description
1 polymer ?
#
loop_
_entity_poly.entity_id
_entity_poly.type
_entity_poly.pdbx_seq_one_letter_code
_entity_poly.pdbx_strand_id
1 'polypeptide(L)'
;MLWLLFPGSVLAACCIGWLVLQLILQRRSMSSELQNALRRGELQVLYQPIFELDSRRCVGAEALVRWRRPDGTLTSPDLFIPLAENTGQIRQITDFVLQRVLEQLGQLLRSHRNLYISVNLAACDVMVPRIGRVAARLLALHRVAASQIAFEVTERGLVDVVVARDNLQALRESGHQVLIDDFGTGYCSLAYLQTLPVDCLKIDKAFIDALGHDAASSGVAPHIIRMAHDLHLRVIAEGIECEDQAELLNSEGVNYGQGWLFAHPLNARQFAELVTRGQQVRPRRNADQS
;
A
#
# COMPACT_ATOMS: atom_id res chain seq x y z
N MET A 1 -27.29 -51.28 8.93
CA MET A 1 -26.37 -50.22 9.42
C MET A 1 -26.09 -49.09 8.42
N LEU A 2 -26.35 -49.24 7.12
CA LEU A 2 -26.18 -48.20 6.10
C LEU A 2 -27.25 -47.07 6.11
N TRP A 3 -28.44 -47.34 6.62
CA TRP A 3 -29.58 -46.39 6.58
C TRP A 3 -29.53 -45.24 7.60
N LEU A 4 -28.64 -45.29 8.57
CA LEU A 4 -28.45 -44.23 9.60
C LEU A 4 -27.44 -43.14 9.17
N LEU A 5 -26.66 -43.38 8.11
CA LEU A 5 -25.67 -42.40 7.62
C LEU A 5 -26.27 -41.40 6.61
N PHE A 6 -27.40 -41.69 6.00
CA PHE A 6 -28.04 -40.86 4.98
C PHE A 6 -28.62 -39.54 5.52
N PRO A 7 -29.34 -39.48 6.66
CA PRO A 7 -29.86 -38.21 7.13
C PRO A 7 -28.79 -37.23 7.62
N GLY A 8 -27.67 -37.73 8.13
CA GLY A 8 -26.56 -36.87 8.58
C GLY A 8 -25.82 -36.18 7.42
N SER A 9 -25.63 -36.90 6.30
CA SER A 9 -24.99 -36.33 5.11
C SER A 9 -25.87 -35.28 4.41
N VAL A 10 -27.17 -35.50 4.37
CA VAL A 10 -28.13 -34.53 3.80
C VAL A 10 -28.20 -33.25 4.66
N LEU A 11 -28.25 -33.41 5.99
CA LEU A 11 -28.21 -32.26 6.91
C LEU A 11 -26.90 -31.45 6.77
N ALA A 12 -25.76 -32.13 6.69
CA ALA A 12 -24.47 -31.47 6.47
C ALA A 12 -24.42 -30.70 5.15
N ALA A 13 -24.92 -31.33 4.06
CA ALA A 13 -25.01 -30.66 2.75
C ALA A 13 -25.94 -29.44 2.77
N CYS A 14 -27.08 -29.52 3.45
CA CYS A 14 -28.00 -28.40 3.62
C CYS A 14 -27.36 -27.26 4.44
N CYS A 15 -26.67 -27.58 5.52
CA CYS A 15 -25.95 -26.59 6.33
C CYS A 15 -24.84 -25.89 5.55
N ILE A 16 -24.06 -26.66 4.78
CA ILE A 16 -23.02 -26.09 3.90
C ILE A 16 -23.65 -25.20 2.83
N GLY A 17 -24.71 -25.67 2.17
CA GLY A 17 -25.45 -24.89 1.16
C GLY A 17 -26.02 -23.59 1.73
N TRP A 18 -26.60 -23.64 2.93
CA TRP A 18 -27.11 -22.46 3.64
C TRP A 18 -25.97 -21.49 4.00
N LEU A 19 -24.84 -21.99 4.52
CA LEU A 19 -23.68 -21.17 4.85
C LEU A 19 -23.10 -20.48 3.60
N VAL A 20 -22.96 -21.22 2.51
CA VAL A 20 -22.51 -20.67 1.22
C VAL A 20 -23.46 -19.58 0.72
N LEU A 21 -24.78 -19.83 0.80
CA LEU A 21 -25.80 -18.84 0.41
C LEU A 21 -25.68 -17.58 1.27
N GLN A 22 -25.53 -17.70 2.58
CA GLN A 22 -25.32 -16.57 3.49
C GLN A 22 -24.07 -15.77 3.12
N LEU A 23 -22.94 -16.44 2.84
CA LEU A 23 -21.71 -15.80 2.41
C LEU A 23 -21.88 -15.04 1.08
N ILE A 24 -22.60 -15.61 0.13
CA ILE A 24 -22.90 -14.95 -1.16
C ILE A 24 -23.78 -13.72 -0.95
N LEU A 25 -24.83 -13.82 -0.12
CA LEU A 25 -25.71 -12.71 0.18
C LEU A 25 -24.97 -11.57 0.92
N GLN A 26 -24.13 -11.92 1.88
CA GLN A 26 -23.29 -10.92 2.58
C GLN A 26 -22.32 -10.21 1.63
N ARG A 27 -21.65 -10.95 0.73
CA ARG A 27 -20.74 -10.34 -0.27
C ARG A 27 -21.49 -9.41 -1.22
N ARG A 28 -22.68 -9.79 -1.69
CA ARG A 28 -23.52 -8.93 -2.54
C ARG A 28 -23.98 -7.67 -1.81
N SER A 29 -24.40 -7.79 -0.55
CA SER A 29 -24.76 -6.66 0.30
C SER A 29 -23.58 -5.71 0.46
N MET A 30 -22.40 -6.23 0.83
CA MET A 30 -21.21 -5.42 1.06
C MET A 30 -20.71 -4.73 -0.23
N SER A 31 -20.83 -5.38 -1.40
CA SER A 31 -20.50 -4.75 -2.69
C SER A 31 -21.43 -3.56 -2.99
N SER A 32 -22.73 -3.71 -2.74
CA SER A 32 -23.70 -2.61 -2.89
C SER A 32 -23.46 -1.50 -1.87
N GLU A 33 -23.11 -1.87 -0.64
CA GLU A 33 -22.74 -0.91 0.41
C GLU A 33 -21.49 -0.12 0.02
N LEU A 34 -20.46 -0.77 -0.52
CA LEU A 34 -19.23 -0.12 -0.99
C LEU A 34 -19.51 0.87 -2.13
N GLN A 35 -20.36 0.49 -3.08
CA GLN A 35 -20.77 1.39 -4.15
C GLN A 35 -21.51 2.62 -3.61
N ASN A 36 -22.36 2.43 -2.62
CA ASN A 36 -23.06 3.53 -1.95
C ASN A 36 -22.08 4.39 -1.13
N ALA A 37 -21.09 3.76 -0.46
CA ALA A 37 -20.06 4.44 0.31
C ALA A 37 -19.22 5.39 -0.56
N LEU A 38 -18.83 4.95 -1.77
CA LEU A 38 -18.16 5.80 -2.75
C LEU A 38 -18.98 7.04 -3.10
N ARG A 39 -20.30 6.86 -3.33
CA ARG A 39 -21.22 7.97 -3.67
C ARG A 39 -21.49 8.91 -2.50
N ARG A 40 -21.54 8.40 -1.28
CA ARG A 40 -21.87 9.16 -0.05
C ARG A 40 -20.65 9.81 0.61
N GLY A 41 -19.43 9.56 0.09
CA GLY A 41 -18.22 10.11 0.68
C GLY A 41 -17.82 9.44 2.00
N GLU A 42 -18.18 8.18 2.20
CA GLU A 42 -17.80 7.39 3.37
C GLU A 42 -16.34 6.89 3.29
N LEU A 43 -15.73 6.96 2.11
CA LEU A 43 -14.31 6.69 1.94
C LEU A 43 -13.50 7.95 2.27
N GLN A 44 -12.41 7.75 2.98
CA GLN A 44 -11.42 8.78 3.29
C GLN A 44 -10.01 8.29 2.98
N VAL A 45 -9.08 9.22 2.80
CA VAL A 45 -7.66 8.91 2.60
C VAL A 45 -6.89 9.39 3.83
N LEU A 46 -6.08 8.50 4.38
CA LEU A 46 -5.05 8.82 5.36
C LEU A 46 -3.69 8.71 4.70
N TYR A 47 -2.70 9.33 5.29
CA TYR A 47 -1.34 9.45 4.75
C TYR A 47 -0.36 8.87 5.77
N GLN A 48 0.31 7.77 5.42
CA GLN A 48 1.37 7.18 6.24
C GLN A 48 2.70 7.82 5.84
N PRO A 49 3.33 8.63 6.69
CA PRO A 49 4.55 9.33 6.32
C PRO A 49 5.72 8.40 6.06
N ILE A 50 6.52 8.72 5.03
CA ILE A 50 7.75 8.04 4.66
C ILE A 50 8.91 8.98 4.99
N PHE A 51 9.91 8.45 5.70
CA PHE A 51 11.08 9.20 6.15
C PHE A 51 12.35 8.68 5.50
N GLU A 52 13.23 9.58 5.14
CA GLU A 52 14.62 9.26 4.84
C GLU A 52 15.32 8.86 6.14
N LEU A 53 15.94 7.67 6.19
CA LEU A 53 16.46 7.12 7.45
C LEU A 53 17.67 7.89 7.97
N ASP A 54 18.53 8.36 7.09
CA ASP A 54 19.74 9.13 7.45
C ASP A 54 19.40 10.49 8.04
N SER A 55 18.60 11.29 7.31
CA SER A 55 18.28 12.67 7.70
C SER A 55 17.09 12.81 8.63
N ARG A 56 16.30 11.75 8.80
CA ARG A 56 15.01 11.72 9.51
C ARG A 56 14.00 12.73 8.96
N ARG A 57 14.14 13.13 7.73
CA ARG A 57 13.24 14.05 7.04
C ARG A 57 12.10 13.30 6.38
N CYS A 58 10.87 13.80 6.53
CA CYS A 58 9.73 13.29 5.76
C CYS A 58 9.91 13.64 4.28
N VAL A 59 9.91 12.62 3.42
CA VAL A 59 10.10 12.74 1.97
C VAL A 59 8.84 12.44 1.18
N GLY A 60 7.86 11.82 1.80
CA GLY A 60 6.61 11.42 1.16
C GLY A 60 5.62 10.82 2.13
N ALA A 61 4.55 10.27 1.57
CA ALA A 61 3.60 9.45 2.31
C ALA A 61 2.92 8.44 1.38
N GLU A 62 2.51 7.32 1.94
CA GLU A 62 1.59 6.40 1.30
C GLU A 62 0.14 6.82 1.54
N ALA A 63 -0.66 6.87 0.47
CA ALA A 63 -2.07 7.19 0.52
C ALA A 63 -2.89 5.93 0.80
N LEU A 64 -3.45 5.86 1.98
CA LEU A 64 -4.17 4.71 2.49
C LEU A 64 -5.68 4.98 2.53
N VAL A 65 -6.46 4.27 1.72
CA VAL A 65 -7.92 4.36 1.76
C VAL A 65 -8.47 3.74 3.04
N ARG A 66 -9.49 4.38 3.63
CA ARG A 66 -10.21 3.89 4.81
C ARG A 66 -11.71 4.05 4.57
N TRP A 67 -12.49 3.08 4.95
CA TRP A 67 -13.95 3.16 4.88
C TRP A 67 -14.53 3.43 6.26
N ARG A 68 -15.00 4.66 6.47
CA ARG A 68 -15.69 5.06 7.69
C ARG A 68 -17.19 4.99 7.46
N ARG A 69 -17.85 4.08 8.16
CA ARG A 69 -19.29 3.92 8.11
C ARG A 69 -20.02 5.09 8.78
N PRO A 70 -21.33 5.30 8.48
CA PRO A 70 -22.11 6.37 9.10
C PRO A 70 -22.19 6.30 10.64
N ASP A 71 -22.07 5.10 11.21
CA ASP A 71 -22.01 4.88 12.66
C ASP A 71 -20.64 5.21 13.28
N GLY A 72 -19.68 5.63 12.46
CA GLY A 72 -18.32 5.97 12.87
C GLY A 72 -17.35 4.80 12.89
N THR A 73 -17.79 3.57 12.68
CA THR A 73 -16.93 2.39 12.62
C THR A 73 -16.04 2.40 11.37
N LEU A 74 -14.84 1.84 11.48
CA LEU A 74 -13.91 1.68 10.35
C LEU A 74 -14.00 0.24 9.83
N THR A 75 -14.27 0.10 8.55
CA THR A 75 -14.15 -1.19 7.86
C THR A 75 -12.69 -1.38 7.44
N SER A 76 -12.10 -2.55 7.78
CA SER A 76 -10.72 -2.88 7.41
C SER A 76 -10.55 -2.92 5.88
N PRO A 77 -9.46 -2.37 5.32
CA PRO A 77 -9.09 -2.55 3.92
C PRO A 77 -9.05 -4.02 3.49
N ASP A 78 -8.56 -4.92 4.34
CA ASP A 78 -8.48 -6.36 4.08
C ASP A 78 -9.83 -7.01 3.77
N LEU A 79 -10.93 -6.37 4.19
CA LEU A 79 -12.27 -6.85 3.91
C LEU A 79 -12.85 -6.29 2.61
N PHE A 80 -12.65 -4.98 2.34
CA PHE A 80 -13.34 -4.35 1.22
C PHE A 80 -12.47 -4.24 -0.04
N ILE A 81 -11.14 -4.21 0.05
CA ILE A 81 -10.26 -4.16 -1.11
C ILE A 81 -10.37 -5.44 -1.95
N PRO A 82 -10.24 -6.68 -1.38
CA PRO A 82 -10.43 -7.89 -2.17
C PRO A 82 -11.85 -8.01 -2.76
N LEU A 83 -12.87 -7.51 -2.05
CA LEU A 83 -14.22 -7.44 -2.59
C LEU A 83 -14.31 -6.48 -3.79
N ALA A 84 -13.70 -5.30 -3.68
CA ALA A 84 -13.67 -4.31 -4.75
C ALA A 84 -12.92 -4.83 -5.99
N GLU A 85 -11.85 -5.59 -5.81
CA GLU A 85 -11.11 -6.26 -6.89
C GLU A 85 -11.99 -7.27 -7.60
N ASN A 86 -12.62 -8.18 -6.84
CA ASN A 86 -13.48 -9.23 -7.38
C ASN A 86 -14.74 -8.69 -8.10
N THR A 87 -15.21 -7.50 -7.72
CA THR A 87 -16.39 -6.86 -8.31
C THR A 87 -16.06 -5.79 -9.34
N GLY A 88 -14.77 -5.51 -9.58
CA GLY A 88 -14.30 -4.47 -10.50
C GLY A 88 -14.48 -3.04 -9.99
N GLN A 89 -14.90 -2.86 -8.74
CA GLN A 89 -15.07 -1.54 -8.12
C GLN A 89 -13.73 -0.89 -7.73
N ILE A 90 -12.67 -1.67 -7.67
CA ILE A 90 -11.33 -1.21 -7.25
C ILE A 90 -10.84 -0.04 -8.10
N ARG A 91 -11.11 -0.01 -9.39
CA ARG A 91 -10.74 1.11 -10.27
C ARG A 91 -11.34 2.44 -9.82
N GLN A 92 -12.58 2.40 -9.30
CA GLN A 92 -13.24 3.61 -8.78
C GLN A 92 -12.57 4.06 -7.47
N ILE A 93 -12.08 3.11 -6.67
CA ILE A 93 -11.32 3.41 -5.44
C ILE A 93 -9.98 4.03 -5.81
N THR A 94 -9.23 3.47 -6.77
CA THR A 94 -7.96 4.03 -7.24
C THR A 94 -8.15 5.47 -7.76
N ASP A 95 -9.16 5.71 -8.59
CA ASP A 95 -9.48 7.04 -9.10
C ASP A 95 -9.84 8.01 -7.96
N PHE A 96 -10.65 7.55 -7.01
CA PHE A 96 -11.03 8.32 -5.83
C PHE A 96 -9.80 8.70 -4.99
N VAL A 97 -8.90 7.75 -4.70
CA VAL A 97 -7.69 8.01 -3.91
C VAL A 97 -6.83 9.05 -4.61
N LEU A 98 -6.53 8.87 -5.90
CA LEU A 98 -5.71 9.79 -6.67
C LEU A 98 -6.32 11.20 -6.71
N GLN A 99 -7.63 11.31 -6.92
CA GLN A 99 -8.34 12.59 -6.89
C GLN A 99 -8.24 13.24 -5.51
N ARG A 100 -8.49 12.48 -4.43
CA ARG A 100 -8.42 13.01 -3.05
C ARG A 100 -7.02 13.47 -2.65
N VAL A 101 -5.98 12.72 -3.04
CA VAL A 101 -4.58 13.13 -2.83
C VAL A 101 -4.35 14.52 -3.42
N LEU A 102 -4.73 14.73 -4.67
CA LEU A 102 -4.49 15.99 -5.37
C LEU A 102 -5.38 17.14 -4.87
N GLU A 103 -6.63 16.85 -4.51
CA GLU A 103 -7.53 17.84 -3.87
C GLU A 103 -6.98 18.30 -2.50
N GLN A 104 -6.54 17.36 -1.68
CA GLN A 104 -6.14 17.63 -0.29
C GLN A 104 -4.70 18.14 -0.17
N LEU A 105 -3.77 17.59 -0.95
CA LEU A 105 -2.34 17.86 -0.83
C LEU A 105 -1.74 18.62 -2.02
N GLY A 106 -2.51 18.93 -3.06
CA GLY A 106 -1.99 19.58 -4.26
C GLY A 106 -1.29 20.92 -3.97
N GLN A 107 -1.77 21.71 -3.01
CA GLN A 107 -1.09 22.94 -2.59
C GLN A 107 0.24 22.64 -1.90
N LEU A 108 0.28 21.68 -0.99
CA LEU A 108 1.49 21.25 -0.30
C LEU A 108 2.54 20.74 -1.29
N LEU A 109 2.12 19.89 -2.23
CA LEU A 109 3.01 19.32 -3.25
C LEU A 109 3.62 20.41 -4.15
N ARG A 110 2.84 21.43 -4.54
CA ARG A 110 3.40 22.58 -5.31
C ARG A 110 4.44 23.37 -4.55
N SER A 111 4.30 23.52 -3.23
CA SER A 111 5.26 24.24 -2.38
C SER A 111 6.47 23.41 -1.97
N HIS A 112 6.36 22.06 -1.98
CA HIS A 112 7.41 21.12 -1.60
C HIS A 112 7.69 20.15 -2.76
N ARG A 113 8.49 20.60 -3.74
CA ARG A 113 8.72 19.89 -5.00
C ARG A 113 9.37 18.51 -4.86
N ASN A 114 10.07 18.26 -3.76
CA ASN A 114 10.71 16.98 -3.47
C ASN A 114 9.82 16.02 -2.68
N LEU A 115 8.61 16.45 -2.29
CA LEU A 115 7.64 15.61 -1.60
C LEU A 115 6.84 14.81 -2.63
N TYR A 116 6.63 13.52 -2.34
CA TYR A 116 5.80 12.66 -3.17
C TYR A 116 4.74 11.92 -2.35
N ILE A 117 3.68 11.49 -3.02
CA ILE A 117 2.66 10.62 -2.45
C ILE A 117 2.56 9.36 -3.30
N SER A 118 2.63 8.20 -2.68
CA SER A 118 2.40 6.93 -3.36
C SER A 118 0.93 6.51 -3.28
N VAL A 119 0.48 5.87 -4.34
CA VAL A 119 -0.90 5.38 -4.51
C VAL A 119 -0.85 3.93 -4.96
N ASN A 120 -1.55 3.08 -4.23
CA ASN A 120 -1.66 1.66 -4.53
C ASN A 120 -2.46 1.41 -5.81
N LEU A 121 -1.93 0.56 -6.69
CA LEU A 121 -2.59 0.06 -7.90
C LEU A 121 -3.01 -1.39 -7.72
N ALA A 122 -4.23 -1.68 -8.08
CA ALA A 122 -4.68 -3.07 -8.21
C ALA A 122 -4.15 -3.70 -9.51
N ALA A 123 -4.12 -5.03 -9.56
CA ALA A 123 -3.71 -5.78 -10.76
C ALA A 123 -4.43 -5.30 -12.04
N CYS A 124 -5.73 -5.06 -11.97
CA CYS A 124 -6.50 -4.59 -13.13
C CYS A 124 -6.15 -3.17 -13.59
N ASP A 125 -5.55 -2.32 -12.76
CA ASP A 125 -5.06 -1.00 -13.15
C ASP A 125 -3.74 -1.12 -13.91
N VAL A 126 -2.90 -2.08 -13.53
CA VAL A 126 -1.60 -2.34 -14.18
C VAL A 126 -1.77 -2.99 -15.55
N MET A 127 -2.84 -3.79 -15.75
CA MET A 127 -3.09 -4.49 -17.02
C MET A 127 -3.59 -3.60 -18.16
N VAL A 128 -3.90 -2.34 -17.92
CA VAL A 128 -4.42 -1.42 -18.95
C VAL A 128 -3.82 -0.01 -18.81
N PRO A 129 -3.54 0.71 -19.90
CA PRO A 129 -2.90 2.04 -19.84
C PRO A 129 -3.89 3.15 -19.44
N ARG A 130 -4.85 2.83 -18.57
CA ARG A 130 -5.92 3.75 -18.15
C ARG A 130 -5.43 4.75 -17.12
N ILE A 131 -4.72 4.24 -16.11
CA ILE A 131 -4.36 5.04 -14.93
C ILE A 131 -3.44 6.20 -15.29
N GLY A 132 -2.51 6.01 -16.23
CA GLY A 132 -1.63 7.08 -16.69
C GLY A 132 -2.42 8.27 -17.30
N ARG A 133 -3.49 7.99 -18.09
CA ARG A 133 -4.36 9.05 -18.63
C ARG A 133 -5.16 9.77 -17.55
N VAL A 134 -5.67 9.03 -16.55
CA VAL A 134 -6.39 9.61 -15.41
C VAL A 134 -5.44 10.50 -14.61
N ALA A 135 -4.25 10.00 -14.29
CA ALA A 135 -3.22 10.75 -13.58
C ALA A 135 -2.82 12.03 -14.33
N ALA A 136 -2.49 11.94 -15.62
CA ALA A 136 -2.09 13.09 -16.41
C ALA A 136 -3.15 14.21 -16.40
N ARG A 137 -4.44 13.86 -16.53
CA ARG A 137 -5.54 14.84 -16.46
C ARG A 137 -5.65 15.50 -15.09
N LEU A 138 -5.60 14.72 -14.02
CA LEU A 138 -5.73 15.23 -12.65
C LEU A 138 -4.51 16.07 -12.25
N LEU A 139 -3.30 15.63 -12.59
CA LEU A 139 -2.06 16.36 -12.36
C LEU A 139 -2.05 17.72 -13.05
N ALA A 140 -2.48 17.77 -14.31
CA ALA A 140 -2.62 19.03 -15.06
C ALA A 140 -3.61 19.99 -14.38
N LEU A 141 -4.78 19.48 -13.94
CA LEU A 141 -5.80 20.26 -13.23
C LEU A 141 -5.26 20.88 -11.94
N HIS A 142 -4.51 20.09 -11.16
CA HIS A 142 -3.96 20.52 -9.86
C HIS A 142 -2.58 21.16 -9.97
N ARG A 143 -1.95 21.21 -11.14
CA ARG A 143 -0.60 21.74 -11.40
C ARG A 143 0.46 21.07 -10.51
N VAL A 144 0.37 19.76 -10.35
CA VAL A 144 1.32 18.93 -9.62
C VAL A 144 2.20 18.17 -10.62
N ALA A 145 3.48 18.01 -10.32
CA ALA A 145 4.40 17.29 -11.21
C ALA A 145 4.17 15.77 -11.09
N ALA A 146 4.36 15.03 -12.19
CA ALA A 146 4.23 13.57 -12.20
C ALA A 146 5.18 12.88 -11.21
N SER A 147 6.39 13.42 -11.03
CA SER A 147 7.39 12.93 -10.06
C SER A 147 6.95 13.00 -8.60
N GLN A 148 5.86 13.72 -8.31
CA GLN A 148 5.29 13.84 -6.97
C GLN A 148 4.17 12.82 -6.70
N ILE A 149 3.82 11.99 -7.68
CA ILE A 149 2.91 10.85 -7.52
C ILE A 149 3.65 9.59 -7.92
N ALA A 150 3.83 8.70 -6.97
CA ALA A 150 4.37 7.37 -7.19
C ALA A 150 3.21 6.34 -7.23
N PHE A 151 3.43 5.23 -7.92
CA PHE A 151 2.48 4.13 -7.96
C PHE A 151 3.09 2.88 -7.33
N GLU A 152 2.33 2.25 -6.44
CA GLU A 152 2.72 1.01 -5.79
C GLU A 152 1.98 -0.16 -6.41
N VAL A 153 2.70 -1.23 -6.71
CA VAL A 153 2.15 -2.46 -7.25
C VAL A 153 2.60 -3.63 -6.37
N THR A 154 1.68 -4.45 -5.93
CA THR A 154 2.04 -5.64 -5.16
C THR A 154 2.66 -6.69 -6.08
N GLU A 155 3.53 -7.53 -5.54
CA GLU A 155 4.11 -8.66 -6.25
C GLU A 155 3.03 -9.55 -6.90
N ARG A 156 1.93 -9.79 -6.18
CA ARG A 156 0.79 -10.58 -6.66
C ARG A 156 -0.05 -9.89 -7.75
N GLY A 157 0.05 -8.57 -7.85
CA GLY A 157 -0.66 -7.77 -8.85
C GLY A 157 -0.09 -7.90 -10.26
N LEU A 158 1.12 -8.47 -10.42
CA LEU A 158 1.81 -8.64 -11.69
C LEU A 158 1.42 -9.96 -12.39
N VAL A 159 0.14 -10.11 -12.72
CA VAL A 159 -0.44 -11.36 -13.27
C VAL A 159 0.13 -11.69 -14.67
N ASP A 160 0.26 -10.69 -15.54
CA ASP A 160 0.91 -10.81 -16.85
C ASP A 160 2.08 -9.82 -16.89
N VAL A 161 3.27 -10.36 -16.72
CA VAL A 161 4.50 -9.57 -16.59
C VAL A 161 4.79 -8.74 -17.84
N VAL A 162 4.46 -9.23 -19.03
CA VAL A 162 4.75 -8.51 -20.28
C VAL A 162 3.86 -7.28 -20.41
N VAL A 163 2.53 -7.45 -20.21
CA VAL A 163 1.57 -6.34 -20.27
C VAL A 163 1.82 -5.35 -19.13
N ALA A 164 2.08 -5.87 -17.91
CA ALA A 164 2.41 -5.04 -16.75
C ALA A 164 3.64 -4.18 -17.03
N ARG A 165 4.73 -4.80 -17.53
CA ARG A 165 5.98 -4.11 -17.84
C ARG A 165 5.77 -2.91 -18.75
N ASP A 166 5.04 -3.08 -19.85
CA ASP A 166 4.86 -2.02 -20.83
C ASP A 166 4.04 -0.84 -20.24
N ASN A 167 3.01 -1.15 -19.43
CA ASN A 167 2.21 -0.13 -18.76
C ASN A 167 2.99 0.59 -17.65
N LEU A 168 3.79 -0.13 -16.85
CA LEU A 168 4.65 0.45 -15.83
C LEU A 168 5.76 1.31 -16.46
N GLN A 169 6.32 0.87 -17.58
CA GLN A 169 7.30 1.66 -18.34
C GLN A 169 6.68 2.98 -18.81
N ALA A 170 5.45 2.96 -19.34
CA ALA A 170 4.76 4.17 -19.76
C ALA A 170 4.49 5.14 -18.59
N LEU A 171 4.22 4.63 -17.38
CA LEU A 171 4.09 5.46 -16.19
C LEU A 171 5.42 6.13 -15.82
N ARG A 172 6.55 5.39 -15.87
CA ARG A 172 7.88 5.94 -15.61
C ARG A 172 8.29 6.99 -16.66
N GLU A 173 8.02 6.73 -17.94
CA GLU A 173 8.27 7.69 -19.03
C GLU A 173 7.43 8.98 -18.88
N SER A 174 6.26 8.88 -18.25
CA SER A 174 5.43 10.03 -17.90
C SER A 174 5.96 10.79 -16.67
N GLY A 175 7.04 10.31 -16.04
CA GLY A 175 7.71 10.94 -14.89
C GLY A 175 7.28 10.44 -13.52
N HIS A 176 6.41 9.42 -13.46
CA HIS A 176 6.03 8.78 -12.20
C HIS A 176 7.13 7.82 -11.71
N GLN A 177 7.20 7.61 -10.41
CA GLN A 177 7.96 6.51 -9.83
C GLN A 177 7.05 5.29 -9.68
N VAL A 178 7.63 4.10 -9.85
CA VAL A 178 6.95 2.82 -9.64
C VAL A 178 7.66 2.06 -8.51
N LEU A 179 6.89 1.63 -7.52
CA LEU A 179 7.36 0.89 -6.36
C LEU A 179 6.76 -0.51 -6.39
N ILE A 180 7.55 -1.51 -5.98
CA ILE A 180 7.02 -2.85 -5.67
C ILE A 180 6.73 -2.90 -4.18
N ASP A 181 5.51 -3.32 -3.85
CA ASP A 181 5.02 -3.47 -2.50
C ASP A 181 4.95 -4.94 -2.07
N ASP A 182 4.98 -5.20 -0.75
CA ASP A 182 4.91 -6.53 -0.13
C ASP A 182 5.96 -7.52 -0.66
N PHE A 183 7.16 -7.04 -1.03
CA PHE A 183 8.17 -7.91 -1.65
C PHE A 183 8.69 -8.98 -0.69
N GLY A 184 8.77 -10.21 -1.22
CA GLY A 184 9.22 -11.39 -0.49
C GLY A 184 8.09 -12.26 0.05
N THR A 185 6.82 -11.85 -0.10
CA THR A 185 5.67 -12.62 0.38
C THR A 185 5.19 -13.67 -0.62
N GLY A 186 5.78 -13.78 -1.83
CA GLY A 186 5.40 -14.95 -2.53
C GLY A 186 5.71 -15.30 -3.95
N TYR A 187 5.85 -14.49 -4.96
CA TYR A 187 5.76 -15.03 -6.34
C TYR A 187 6.73 -14.43 -7.38
N CYS A 188 7.36 -13.33 -7.11
CA CYS A 188 8.27 -12.73 -8.08
C CYS A 188 9.64 -13.42 -8.03
N SER A 189 10.01 -14.12 -9.11
CA SER A 189 11.39 -14.58 -9.21
C SER A 189 12.32 -13.39 -9.41
N LEU A 190 13.55 -13.48 -8.89
CA LEU A 190 14.58 -12.46 -9.11
C LEU A 190 14.73 -12.10 -10.60
N ALA A 191 14.56 -13.09 -11.50
CA ALA A 191 14.61 -12.89 -12.93
C ALA A 191 13.52 -11.95 -13.46
N TYR A 192 12.33 -11.98 -12.84
CA TYR A 192 11.26 -11.05 -13.20
C TYR A 192 11.54 -9.64 -12.69
N LEU A 193 12.00 -9.52 -11.44
CA LEU A 193 12.32 -8.21 -10.87
C LEU A 193 13.35 -7.45 -11.73
N GLN A 194 14.36 -8.15 -12.26
CA GLN A 194 15.37 -7.57 -13.16
C GLN A 194 14.79 -7.00 -14.46
N THR A 195 13.62 -7.45 -14.88
CA THR A 195 12.97 -7.01 -16.14
C THR A 195 11.89 -5.96 -15.93
N LEU A 196 11.48 -5.75 -14.68
CA LEU A 196 10.43 -4.78 -14.37
C LEU A 196 10.98 -3.36 -14.28
N PRO A 197 10.29 -2.39 -14.88
CA PRO A 197 10.68 -0.98 -14.81
C PRO A 197 10.20 -0.36 -13.50
N VAL A 198 10.96 -0.62 -12.43
CA VAL A 198 10.64 -0.17 -11.07
C VAL A 198 11.79 0.66 -10.50
N ASP A 199 11.49 1.53 -9.54
CA ASP A 199 12.42 2.50 -8.97
C ASP A 199 12.75 2.21 -7.51
N CYS A 200 11.84 1.49 -6.83
CA CYS A 200 11.94 1.26 -5.40
C CYS A 200 11.27 -0.06 -5.02
N LEU A 201 11.76 -0.66 -3.95
CA LEU A 201 11.25 -1.88 -3.37
C LEU A 201 10.85 -1.62 -1.91
N LYS A 202 9.63 -2.02 -1.52
CA LYS A 202 9.14 -1.94 -0.15
C LYS A 202 9.30 -3.32 0.50
N ILE A 203 9.95 -3.35 1.66
CA ILE A 203 10.14 -4.57 2.45
C ILE A 203 9.04 -4.64 3.49
N ASP A 204 8.24 -5.71 3.42
CA ASP A 204 7.12 -5.92 4.32
C ASP A 204 7.54 -6.01 5.79
N LYS A 205 6.65 -5.54 6.66
CA LYS A 205 6.81 -5.53 8.13
C LYS A 205 7.24 -6.89 8.69
N ALA A 206 6.73 -7.99 8.16
CA ALA A 206 7.06 -9.32 8.68
C ALA A 206 8.56 -9.63 8.63
N PHE A 207 9.28 -9.09 7.64
CA PHE A 207 10.74 -9.23 7.56
C PHE A 207 11.48 -8.25 8.47
N ILE A 208 10.89 -7.07 8.71
CA ILE A 208 11.46 -6.07 9.62
C ILE A 208 11.31 -6.51 11.08
N ASP A 209 10.18 -7.11 11.45
CA ASP A 209 9.96 -7.67 12.79
C ASP A 209 10.92 -8.81 13.13
N ALA A 210 11.40 -9.54 12.12
CA ALA A 210 12.35 -10.62 12.29
C ALA A 210 13.81 -10.15 12.47
N LEU A 211 14.11 -8.87 12.16
CA LEU A 211 15.47 -8.33 12.29
C LEU A 211 15.92 -8.28 13.75
N GLY A 212 17.15 -8.72 14.00
CA GLY A 212 17.74 -8.70 15.35
C GLY A 212 17.30 -9.82 16.28
N HIS A 213 16.45 -10.74 15.81
CA HIS A 213 16.05 -11.94 16.54
C HIS A 213 16.76 -13.19 16.00
N ASP A 214 17.04 -14.18 16.87
CA ASP A 214 17.60 -15.49 16.47
C ASP A 214 16.54 -16.37 15.76
N ALA A 215 15.88 -15.82 14.74
CA ALA A 215 14.88 -16.52 13.94
C ALA A 215 15.43 -16.89 12.56
N ALA A 216 14.99 -18.00 12.00
CA ALA A 216 15.37 -18.42 10.65
C ALA A 216 15.06 -17.35 9.56
N SER A 217 14.11 -16.48 9.84
CA SER A 217 13.72 -15.35 8.97
C SER A 217 14.58 -14.08 9.13
N SER A 218 15.43 -14.00 10.17
CA SER A 218 16.25 -12.82 10.44
C SER A 218 17.26 -12.50 9.32
N GLY A 219 17.65 -13.52 8.56
CA GLY A 219 18.55 -13.37 7.41
C GLY A 219 17.89 -12.91 6.12
N VAL A 220 16.54 -12.87 6.02
CA VAL A 220 15.84 -12.60 4.76
C VAL A 220 15.93 -11.12 4.38
N ALA A 221 15.63 -10.20 5.28
CA ALA A 221 15.67 -8.76 5.01
C ALA A 221 17.05 -8.28 4.51
N PRO A 222 18.20 -8.65 5.13
CA PRO A 222 19.52 -8.30 4.60
C PRO A 222 19.80 -8.84 3.18
N HIS A 223 19.23 -10.00 2.83
CA HIS A 223 19.37 -10.54 1.46
C HIS A 223 18.53 -9.72 0.46
N ILE A 224 17.30 -9.34 0.83
CA ILE A 224 16.44 -8.48 0.02
C ILE A 224 17.10 -7.11 -0.20
N ILE A 225 17.67 -6.51 0.86
CA ILE A 225 18.36 -5.21 0.79
C ILE A 225 19.55 -5.29 -0.19
N ARG A 226 20.43 -6.29 -0.05
CA ARG A 226 21.57 -6.46 -0.98
C ARG A 226 21.13 -6.67 -2.41
N MET A 227 20.11 -7.51 -2.63
CA MET A 227 19.53 -7.72 -3.96
C MET A 227 18.99 -6.42 -4.57
N ALA A 228 18.28 -5.62 -3.78
CA ALA A 228 17.75 -4.33 -4.25
C ALA A 228 18.90 -3.38 -4.65
N HIS A 229 19.99 -3.33 -3.87
CA HIS A 229 21.18 -2.55 -4.17
C HIS A 229 21.85 -3.01 -5.46
N ASP A 230 22.02 -4.34 -5.66
CA ASP A 230 22.61 -4.92 -6.89
C ASP A 230 21.78 -4.56 -8.12
N LEU A 231 20.46 -4.38 -7.95
CA LEU A 231 19.54 -3.94 -9.00
C LEU A 231 19.39 -2.41 -9.10
N HIS A 232 20.15 -1.64 -8.31
CA HIS A 232 20.09 -0.18 -8.24
C HIS A 232 18.70 0.35 -7.85
N LEU A 233 17.94 -0.42 -7.07
CA LEU A 233 16.65 -0.03 -6.54
C LEU A 233 16.81 0.66 -5.17
N ARG A 234 16.02 1.68 -4.93
CA ARG A 234 15.88 2.24 -3.58
C ARG A 234 15.05 1.29 -2.73
N VAL A 235 15.23 1.38 -1.41
CA VAL A 235 14.52 0.52 -0.47
C VAL A 235 13.73 1.36 0.52
N ILE A 236 12.48 0.98 0.77
CA ILE A 236 11.63 1.46 1.85
C ILE A 236 11.39 0.28 2.81
N ALA A 237 11.70 0.42 4.08
CA ALA A 237 11.34 -0.55 5.10
C ALA A 237 10.02 -0.17 5.75
N GLU A 238 9.12 -1.15 5.89
CA GLU A 238 7.79 -0.96 6.46
C GLU A 238 7.69 -1.46 7.89
N GLY A 239 6.78 -0.87 8.64
CA GLY A 239 6.47 -1.33 9.99
C GLY A 239 7.58 -1.10 11.01
N ILE A 240 8.44 -0.10 10.82
CA ILE A 240 9.48 0.25 11.80
C ILE A 240 8.80 0.76 13.08
N GLU A 241 9.04 0.08 14.22
CA GLU A 241 8.39 0.39 15.50
C GLU A 241 9.35 0.91 16.56
N CYS A 242 10.66 0.64 16.41
CA CYS A 242 11.67 1.08 17.37
C CYS A 242 12.92 1.66 16.69
N GLU A 243 13.70 2.41 17.48
CA GLU A 243 14.91 3.08 16.97
C GLU A 243 15.99 2.08 16.56
N ASP A 244 16.14 0.99 17.29
CA ASP A 244 17.12 -0.05 16.98
C ASP A 244 16.92 -0.66 15.60
N GLN A 245 15.65 -0.87 15.20
CA GLN A 245 15.30 -1.29 13.82
C GLN A 245 15.72 -0.24 12.81
N ALA A 246 15.41 1.03 13.08
CA ALA A 246 15.72 2.12 12.15
C ALA A 246 17.23 2.33 11.99
N GLU A 247 18.01 2.23 13.07
CA GLU A 247 19.46 2.35 13.04
C GLU A 247 20.11 1.17 12.29
N LEU A 248 19.64 -0.06 12.55
CA LEU A 248 20.10 -1.24 11.85
C LEU A 248 19.83 -1.15 10.34
N LEU A 249 18.61 -0.81 9.95
CA LEU A 249 18.22 -0.62 8.54
C LEU A 249 19.04 0.47 7.85
N ASN A 250 19.28 1.58 8.54
CA ASN A 250 20.14 2.65 8.02
C ASN A 250 21.59 2.17 7.81
N SER A 251 22.13 1.37 8.74
CA SER A 251 23.47 0.80 8.62
C SER A 251 23.60 -0.22 7.47
N GLU A 252 22.50 -0.90 7.13
CA GLU A 252 22.41 -1.80 5.97
C GLU A 252 22.17 -1.04 4.64
N GLY A 253 22.08 0.30 4.67
CA GLY A 253 21.93 1.16 3.51
C GLY A 253 20.48 1.31 3.01
N VAL A 254 19.49 1.00 3.84
CA VAL A 254 18.08 1.27 3.50
C VAL A 254 17.85 2.76 3.43
N ASN A 255 17.23 3.22 2.33
CA ASN A 255 17.08 4.65 2.07
C ASN A 255 15.95 5.28 2.89
N TYR A 256 14.82 4.60 2.97
CA TYR A 256 13.59 5.15 3.54
C TYR A 256 12.92 4.15 4.48
N GLY A 257 12.09 4.68 5.36
CA GLY A 257 11.30 3.87 6.28
C GLY A 257 9.96 4.50 6.59
N GLN A 258 8.99 3.63 6.87
CA GLN A 258 7.69 4.01 7.42
C GLN A 258 7.32 3.09 8.56
N GLY A 259 6.56 3.57 9.53
CA GLY A 259 6.14 2.78 10.69
C GLY A 259 5.74 3.64 11.88
N TRP A 260 5.33 2.99 12.94
CA TRP A 260 4.81 3.65 14.14
C TRP A 260 5.89 4.38 14.94
N LEU A 261 7.15 4.03 14.75
CA LEU A 261 8.27 4.82 15.28
C LEU A 261 8.15 6.28 14.84
N PHE A 262 7.79 6.53 13.59
CA PHE A 262 7.74 7.86 13.01
C PHE A 262 6.37 8.51 13.19
N ALA A 263 5.32 7.86 12.68
CA ALA A 263 3.94 8.30 12.82
C ALA A 263 2.95 7.21 12.43
N HIS A 264 1.75 7.25 13.03
CA HIS A 264 0.59 6.53 12.50
C HIS A 264 0.05 7.24 11.24
N PRO A 265 -0.83 6.57 10.45
CA PRO A 265 -1.50 7.24 9.33
C PRO A 265 -2.23 8.52 9.77
N LEU A 266 -1.93 9.63 9.10
CA LEU A 266 -2.40 10.97 9.42
C LEU A 266 -3.50 11.42 8.45
N ASN A 267 -4.38 12.32 8.88
CA ASN A 267 -5.20 13.03 7.92
C ASN A 267 -4.38 14.10 7.15
N ALA A 268 -4.94 14.64 6.06
CA ALA A 268 -4.23 15.58 5.20
C ALA A 268 -3.68 16.82 5.94
N ARG A 269 -4.45 17.36 6.90
CA ARG A 269 -4.02 18.51 7.69
C ARG A 269 -2.84 18.17 8.58
N GLN A 270 -2.92 17.07 9.31
CA GLN A 270 -1.84 16.61 10.19
C GLN A 270 -0.57 16.32 9.41
N PHE A 271 -0.70 15.67 8.23
CA PHE A 271 0.43 15.42 7.34
C PHE A 271 1.07 16.73 6.83
N ALA A 272 0.25 17.69 6.38
CA ALA A 272 0.74 18.98 5.94
C ALA A 272 1.46 19.74 7.09
N GLU A 273 0.94 19.68 8.31
CA GLU A 273 1.59 20.26 9.49
C GLU A 273 2.94 19.61 9.78
N LEU A 274 3.03 18.27 9.68
CA LEU A 274 4.28 17.52 9.87
C LEU A 274 5.35 17.94 8.86
N VAL A 275 5.00 18.00 7.58
CA VAL A 275 5.94 18.43 6.51
C VAL A 275 6.38 19.87 6.69
N THR A 276 5.44 20.79 6.97
CA THR A 276 5.72 22.23 7.06
C THR A 276 6.58 22.58 8.28
N ARG A 277 6.38 21.88 9.39
CA ARG A 277 7.18 22.11 10.62
C ARG A 277 8.60 21.58 10.50
N GLY A 278 8.91 20.80 9.47
CA GLY A 278 10.23 20.19 9.30
C GLY A 278 10.60 19.29 10.49
N GLN A 279 9.62 18.67 11.12
CA GLN A 279 9.87 17.85 12.31
C GLN A 279 10.73 16.65 11.95
N GLN A 280 12.00 16.72 12.32
CA GLN A 280 12.75 15.52 12.65
C GLN A 280 11.98 14.84 13.78
N VAL A 281 11.54 13.62 13.57
CA VAL A 281 10.91 12.83 14.64
C VAL A 281 11.98 12.64 15.72
N ARG A 282 11.81 13.33 16.85
CA ARG A 282 12.61 13.02 18.04
C ARG A 282 12.15 11.65 18.53
N PRO A 283 13.06 10.69 18.74
CA PRO A 283 12.70 9.39 19.28
C PRO A 283 11.92 9.59 20.57
N ARG A 284 10.77 8.96 20.69
CA ARG A 284 10.11 8.81 22.00
C ARG A 284 11.04 7.96 22.85
N ARG A 285 11.75 8.59 23.77
CA ARG A 285 12.44 7.86 24.85
C ARG A 285 11.37 7.01 25.54
N ASN A 286 11.61 5.70 25.60
CA ASN A 286 10.82 4.78 26.39
C ASN A 286 10.77 5.31 27.83
N ALA A 287 9.73 6.06 28.17
CA ALA A 287 9.32 6.28 29.55
C ALA A 287 8.29 5.20 29.83
N ASP A 288 8.66 4.31 30.74
CA ASP A 288 7.92 3.27 31.43
C ASP A 288 8.35 1.83 31.09
N GLN A 289 9.57 1.51 31.55
CA GLN A 289 9.86 0.24 32.16
C GLN A 289 10.38 0.53 33.57
N SER A 290 9.46 0.60 34.52
CA SER A 290 9.71 0.47 35.96
C SER A 290 8.51 -0.25 36.58
#